data_f66e9d8958bae07f4d4be3b8ceb24147
#
_entry.id   f66e9d8958bae07f4d4be3b8ceb24147
#
_cell.length_a   1.000
_cell.length_b   1.000
_cell.length_c   1.000
_cell.angle_alpha   90.00
_cell.angle_beta   90.00
_cell.angle_gamma   90.00
#
_symmetry.space_group_name_H-M   'P 1'
#
loop_
_entity.id
_entity.type
_entity.pdbx_description
1 polymer ?
#
loop_
_entity_poly.entity_id
_entity_poly.type
_entity_poly.pdbx_seq_one_letter_code
_entity_poly.pdbx_strand_id
1 'polypeptide(L)'
;MSANLEAKKQVVEEIKEKISASKSVVFVDYKGLTVAEVSDLRNKFRAANVEYKVYKNTMLRKAMNDIGVTAFDEDLNGPTAAAFCPDEITAAKIFAEAAKAMPEKIIPKSAYVDGAYVDKNGLKALATMPSKEELLAKMLGSMQAPIANFAGVLSNMLRGVVVALNAIAEKKA
;
A
#
# COMPACT_ATOMS: atom_id res chain seq x y z
N MET A 1 21.47 23.28 -27.58
CA MET A 1 20.77 23.39 -26.28
C MET A 1 21.80 23.15 -25.16
N SER A 2 21.61 23.70 -23.95
CA SER A 2 22.61 23.50 -22.89
C SER A 2 22.58 22.06 -22.39
N ALA A 3 23.74 21.40 -22.25
CA ALA A 3 23.91 20.01 -21.78
C ALA A 3 23.15 19.75 -20.46
N ASN A 4 23.03 20.76 -19.62
CA ASN A 4 22.24 20.73 -18.39
C ASN A 4 20.72 20.57 -18.61
N LEU A 5 20.20 21.00 -19.74
CA LEU A 5 18.77 20.91 -20.06
C LEU A 5 18.44 19.51 -20.60
N GLU A 6 19.35 18.92 -21.35
CA GLU A 6 19.24 17.54 -21.86
C GLU A 6 19.30 16.53 -20.72
N ALA A 7 20.24 16.69 -19.79
CA ALA A 7 20.34 15.85 -18.60
C ALA A 7 19.04 15.90 -17.74
N LYS A 8 18.42 17.10 -17.60
CA LYS A 8 17.15 17.24 -16.88
C LYS A 8 15.98 16.59 -17.60
N LYS A 9 15.97 16.62 -18.93
CA LYS A 9 14.93 15.92 -19.72
C LYS A 9 15.06 14.41 -19.58
N GLN A 10 16.28 13.87 -19.65
CA GLN A 10 16.54 12.44 -19.44
C GLN A 10 16.06 11.97 -18.08
N VAL A 11 16.28 12.74 -17.01
CA VAL A 11 15.78 12.40 -15.67
C VAL A 11 14.24 12.41 -15.62
N VAL A 12 13.58 13.35 -16.31
CA VAL A 12 12.10 13.38 -16.37
C VAL A 12 11.57 12.18 -17.15
N GLU A 13 12.23 11.77 -18.24
CA GLU A 13 11.89 10.58 -19.01
C GLU A 13 12.08 9.31 -18.16
N GLU A 14 13.21 9.19 -17.45
CA GLU A 14 13.45 8.09 -16.48
C GLU A 14 12.31 8.00 -15.44
N ILE A 15 11.89 9.14 -14.89
CA ILE A 15 10.80 9.17 -13.91
C ILE A 15 9.49 8.71 -14.55
N LYS A 16 9.16 9.15 -15.77
CA LYS A 16 7.96 8.73 -16.48
C LYS A 16 7.94 7.22 -16.76
N GLU A 17 9.06 6.67 -17.23
CA GLU A 17 9.20 5.24 -17.47
C GLU A 17 8.97 4.46 -16.18
N LYS A 18 9.55 4.91 -15.06
CA LYS A 18 9.37 4.27 -13.75
C LYS A 18 7.93 4.37 -13.24
N ILE A 19 7.26 5.51 -13.42
CA ILE A 19 5.83 5.65 -13.08
C ILE A 19 4.99 4.69 -13.92
N SER A 20 5.26 4.60 -15.21
CA SER A 20 4.51 3.70 -16.12
C SER A 20 4.78 2.21 -15.85
N ALA A 21 5.97 1.86 -15.39
CA ALA A 21 6.34 0.49 -15.02
C ALA A 21 5.84 0.08 -13.63
N SER A 22 5.57 1.06 -12.75
CA SER A 22 5.07 0.82 -11.40
C SER A 22 3.55 0.97 -11.34
N LYS A 23 2.88 0.18 -10.50
CA LYS A 23 1.44 0.31 -10.23
C LYS A 23 1.15 1.35 -9.17
N SER A 24 2.08 1.57 -8.25
CA SER A 24 1.93 2.60 -7.25
C SER A 24 3.21 3.39 -7.03
N VAL A 25 3.06 4.69 -6.78
CA VAL A 25 4.15 5.60 -6.40
C VAL A 25 3.72 6.34 -5.13
N VAL A 26 4.49 6.20 -4.07
CA VAL A 26 4.19 6.87 -2.80
C VAL A 26 5.20 8.00 -2.55
N PHE A 27 4.67 9.19 -2.26
CA PHE A 27 5.47 10.36 -1.92
C PHE A 27 5.49 10.56 -0.41
N VAL A 28 6.70 10.72 0.13
CA VAL A 28 6.92 10.80 1.57
C VAL A 28 7.89 11.91 1.90
N ASP A 29 7.63 12.61 3.00
CA ASP A 29 8.61 13.52 3.62
C ASP A 29 9.60 12.70 4.46
N TYR A 30 10.90 12.93 4.24
CA TYR A 30 11.98 12.25 4.97
C TYR A 30 12.75 13.21 5.90
N LYS A 31 12.15 14.35 6.27
CA LYS A 31 12.79 15.35 7.09
C LYS A 31 13.11 14.80 8.49
N GLY A 32 14.38 14.92 8.89
CA GLY A 32 14.82 14.54 10.25
C GLY A 32 15.23 13.08 10.42
N LEU A 33 15.30 12.28 9.34
CA LEU A 33 15.84 10.93 9.39
C LEU A 33 17.37 10.94 9.51
N THR A 34 17.92 10.09 10.35
CA THR A 34 19.36 9.83 10.42
C THR A 34 19.80 8.93 9.27
N VAL A 35 21.11 8.95 8.96
CA VAL A 35 21.67 8.11 7.87
C VAL A 35 21.44 6.62 8.11
N ALA A 36 21.50 6.16 9.35
CA ALA A 36 21.22 4.78 9.73
C ALA A 36 19.75 4.41 9.42
N GLU A 37 18.79 5.24 9.87
CA GLU A 37 17.36 5.03 9.64
C GLU A 37 17.00 5.01 8.15
N VAL A 38 17.59 5.90 7.35
CA VAL A 38 17.41 5.89 5.88
C VAL A 38 17.97 4.62 5.25
N SER A 39 19.11 4.13 5.74
CA SER A 39 19.72 2.89 5.23
C SER A 39 18.86 1.67 5.54
N ASP A 40 18.33 1.58 6.75
CA ASP A 40 17.42 0.50 7.15
C ASP A 40 16.12 0.54 6.34
N LEU A 41 15.58 1.74 6.10
CA LEU A 41 14.39 1.94 5.28
C LEU A 41 14.64 1.51 3.83
N ARG A 42 15.79 1.88 3.26
CA ARG A 42 16.20 1.41 1.91
C ARG A 42 16.35 -0.10 1.83
N ASN A 43 16.89 -0.74 2.86
CA ASN A 43 17.03 -2.19 2.89
C ASN A 43 15.66 -2.88 2.92
N LYS A 44 14.69 -2.38 3.70
CA LYS A 44 13.31 -2.87 3.70
C LYS A 44 12.65 -2.72 2.33
N PHE A 45 12.81 -1.58 1.66
CA PHE A 45 12.29 -1.37 0.32
C PHE A 45 12.93 -2.30 -0.71
N ARG A 46 14.25 -2.49 -0.66
CA ARG A 46 14.94 -3.43 -1.55
C ARG A 46 14.46 -4.87 -1.36
N ALA A 47 14.25 -5.30 -0.11
CA ALA A 47 13.72 -6.63 0.19
C ALA A 47 12.32 -6.85 -0.40
N ALA A 48 11.55 -5.78 -0.55
CA ALA A 48 10.20 -5.79 -1.14
C ALA A 48 10.18 -5.44 -2.64
N ASN A 49 11.34 -5.37 -3.31
CA ASN A 49 11.47 -4.95 -4.71
C ASN A 49 10.90 -3.56 -5.02
N VAL A 50 10.93 -2.65 -4.04
CA VAL A 50 10.48 -1.26 -4.19
C VAL A 50 11.69 -0.37 -4.41
N GLU A 51 11.66 0.43 -5.48
CA GLU A 51 12.72 1.40 -5.74
C GLU A 51 12.44 2.69 -4.98
N TYR A 52 13.28 3.01 -3.98
CA TYR A 52 13.21 4.24 -3.21
C TYR A 52 14.27 5.24 -3.66
N LYS A 53 13.84 6.38 -4.21
CA LYS A 53 14.74 7.40 -4.73
C LYS A 53 14.25 8.81 -4.42
N VAL A 54 15.20 9.72 -4.20
CA VAL A 54 14.91 11.14 -3.97
C VAL A 54 15.14 11.88 -5.28
N TYR A 55 14.11 12.56 -5.76
CA TYR A 55 14.15 13.39 -6.94
C TYR A 55 13.84 14.86 -6.61
N LYS A 56 14.25 15.75 -7.48
CA LYS A 56 13.91 17.16 -7.36
C LYS A 56 12.41 17.36 -7.66
N ASN A 57 11.69 18.06 -6.77
CA ASN A 57 10.25 18.28 -6.88
C ASN A 57 9.81 18.84 -8.24
N THR A 58 10.59 19.76 -8.81
CA THR A 58 10.29 20.34 -10.13
C THR A 58 10.32 19.30 -11.26
N MET A 59 11.11 18.22 -11.13
CA MET A 59 11.16 17.14 -12.11
C MET A 59 10.00 16.18 -11.92
N LEU A 60 9.66 15.86 -10.65
CA LEU A 60 8.47 15.07 -10.32
C LEU A 60 7.19 15.74 -10.81
N ARG A 61 7.03 17.06 -10.55
CA ARG A 61 5.87 17.81 -11.06
C ARG A 61 5.75 17.74 -12.58
N LYS A 62 6.86 17.97 -13.29
CA LYS A 62 6.83 17.87 -14.76
C LYS A 62 6.43 16.48 -15.24
N ALA A 63 7.02 15.43 -14.65
CA ALA A 63 6.69 14.06 -15.01
C ALA A 63 5.22 13.73 -14.75
N MET A 64 4.66 14.16 -13.60
CA MET A 64 3.24 13.93 -13.25
C MET A 64 2.29 14.72 -14.13
N ASN A 65 2.60 16.00 -14.40
CA ASN A 65 1.80 16.84 -15.30
C ASN A 65 1.79 16.30 -16.74
N ASP A 66 2.90 15.77 -17.21
CA ASP A 66 3.00 15.14 -18.54
C ASP A 66 2.18 13.83 -18.64
N ILE A 67 1.92 13.14 -17.51
CA ILE A 67 1.04 11.98 -17.41
C ILE A 67 -0.43 12.40 -17.26
N GLY A 68 -0.69 13.70 -17.04
CA GLY A 68 -2.04 14.25 -16.94
C GLY A 68 -2.60 14.37 -15.51
N VAL A 69 -1.77 14.17 -14.50
CA VAL A 69 -2.19 14.24 -13.08
C VAL A 69 -1.59 15.49 -12.43
N THR A 70 -2.42 16.53 -12.28
CA THR A 70 -2.03 17.84 -11.71
C THR A 70 -2.27 17.93 -10.19
N ALA A 71 -2.97 16.96 -9.60
CA ALA A 71 -3.36 16.97 -8.19
C ALA A 71 -2.18 16.96 -7.19
N PHE A 72 -0.96 16.62 -7.65
CA PHE A 72 0.23 16.54 -6.81
C PHE A 72 0.99 17.86 -6.62
N ASP A 73 0.58 18.93 -7.29
CA ASP A 73 1.32 20.21 -7.25
C ASP A 73 1.37 20.82 -5.85
N GLU A 74 0.34 20.65 -5.05
CA GLU A 74 0.29 21.11 -3.66
C GLU A 74 1.13 20.25 -2.71
N ASP A 75 1.17 18.93 -2.94
CA ASP A 75 1.86 17.96 -2.07
C ASP A 75 3.38 17.91 -2.31
N LEU A 76 3.82 18.20 -3.53
CA LEU A 76 5.24 18.18 -3.90
C LEU A 76 6.00 19.44 -3.43
N ASN A 77 5.70 19.93 -2.21
CA ASN A 77 6.42 20.99 -1.54
C ASN A 77 7.30 20.44 -0.42
N GLY A 78 8.53 20.96 -0.27
CA GLY A 78 9.50 20.50 0.74
C GLY A 78 10.27 19.23 0.35
N PRO A 79 10.98 18.57 1.29
CA PRO A 79 11.73 17.36 1.02
C PRO A 79 10.77 16.24 0.65
N THR A 80 11.00 15.61 -0.51
CA THR A 80 10.12 14.58 -1.02
C THR A 80 10.94 13.42 -1.58
N ALA A 81 10.66 12.22 -1.11
CA ALA A 81 11.16 10.98 -1.66
C ALA A 81 10.02 10.23 -2.33
N ALA A 82 10.33 9.56 -3.44
CA ALA A 82 9.40 8.74 -4.19
C ALA A 82 9.78 7.27 -4.05
N ALA A 83 8.80 6.43 -3.74
CA ALA A 83 8.93 4.97 -3.74
C ALA A 83 8.08 4.40 -4.86
N PHE A 84 8.72 3.74 -5.83
CA PHE A 84 8.08 3.10 -6.97
C PHE A 84 7.89 1.62 -6.68
N CYS A 85 6.66 1.16 -6.73
CA CYS A 85 6.31 -0.21 -6.36
C CYS A 85 5.57 -0.93 -7.50
N PRO A 86 5.90 -2.19 -7.77
CA PRO A 86 5.15 -3.02 -8.70
C PRO A 86 3.78 -3.41 -8.17
N ASP A 87 3.56 -3.32 -6.84
CA ASP A 87 2.31 -3.62 -6.16
C ASP A 87 1.63 -2.34 -5.66
N GLU A 88 0.31 -2.37 -5.54
CA GLU A 88 -0.50 -1.23 -5.11
C GLU A 88 -0.37 -0.91 -3.61
N ILE A 89 -0.08 -1.92 -2.77
CA ILE A 89 -0.22 -1.86 -1.31
C ILE A 89 1.13 -1.93 -0.57
N THR A 90 2.13 -2.61 -1.14
CA THR A 90 3.38 -2.95 -0.46
C THR A 90 4.15 -1.72 0.01
N ALA A 91 4.26 -0.68 -0.82
CA ALA A 91 4.92 0.56 -0.43
C ALA A 91 4.19 1.28 0.72
N ALA A 92 2.86 1.34 0.66
CA ALA A 92 2.05 1.97 1.71
C ALA A 92 2.18 1.25 3.06
N LYS A 93 2.26 -0.09 3.08
CA LYS A 93 2.49 -0.88 4.29
C LYS A 93 3.85 -0.61 4.92
N ILE A 94 4.92 -0.65 4.13
CA ILE A 94 6.29 -0.39 4.62
C ILE A 94 6.38 1.03 5.21
N PHE A 95 5.77 2.02 4.54
CA PHE A 95 5.74 3.37 5.08
C PHE A 95 4.88 3.49 6.35
N ALA A 96 3.76 2.79 6.43
CA ALA A 96 2.95 2.81 7.65
C ALA A 96 3.64 2.14 8.84
N GLU A 97 4.40 1.07 8.61
CA GLU A 97 5.24 0.44 9.64
C GLU A 97 6.37 1.39 10.07
N ALA A 98 7.03 2.02 9.12
CA ALA A 98 8.08 3.00 9.40
C ALA A 98 7.52 4.24 10.11
N ALA A 99 6.34 4.71 9.74
CA ALA A 99 5.65 5.81 10.41
C ALA A 99 5.18 5.45 11.83
N LYS A 100 4.81 4.19 12.09
CA LYS A 100 4.53 3.72 13.46
C LYS A 100 5.78 3.70 14.34
N ALA A 101 6.93 3.33 13.77
CA ALA A 101 8.21 3.33 14.48
C ALA A 101 8.75 4.74 14.72
N MET A 102 8.49 5.68 13.79
CA MET A 102 9.02 7.05 13.81
C MET A 102 7.96 8.07 13.33
N PRO A 103 6.91 8.32 14.13
CA PRO A 103 5.74 9.11 13.70
C PRO A 103 6.04 10.57 13.39
N GLU A 104 7.11 11.14 13.96
CA GLU A 104 7.48 12.54 13.76
C GLU A 104 8.40 12.77 12.54
N LYS A 105 9.06 11.69 12.05
CA LYS A 105 10.11 11.82 11.03
C LYS A 105 9.63 11.42 9.62
N ILE A 106 8.65 10.54 9.53
CA ILE A 106 8.12 10.03 8.26
C ILE A 106 6.67 10.44 8.13
N ILE A 107 6.43 11.42 7.29
CA ILE A 107 5.08 11.94 7.04
C ILE A 107 4.70 11.55 5.61
N PRO A 108 3.75 10.63 5.41
CA PRO A 108 3.23 10.35 4.08
C PRO A 108 2.48 11.57 3.55
N LYS A 109 2.75 11.97 2.32
CA LYS A 109 2.11 13.11 1.65
C LYS A 109 0.93 12.66 0.83
N SER A 110 1.19 11.94 -0.21
CA SER A 110 0.21 11.44 -1.18
C SER A 110 0.74 10.21 -1.89
N ALA A 111 -0.13 9.51 -2.59
CA ALA A 111 0.26 8.40 -3.45
C ALA A 111 -0.46 8.49 -4.79
N TYR A 112 0.17 7.91 -5.80
CA TYR A 112 -0.39 7.64 -7.10
C TYR A 112 -0.60 6.13 -7.22
N VAL A 113 -1.83 5.67 -7.39
CA VAL A 113 -2.17 4.24 -7.47
C VAL A 113 -3.10 4.03 -8.65
N ASP A 114 -2.70 3.20 -9.62
CA ASP A 114 -3.47 2.84 -10.82
C ASP A 114 -4.13 4.05 -11.54
N GLY A 115 -3.41 5.15 -11.67
CA GLY A 115 -3.94 6.35 -12.33
C GLY A 115 -4.70 7.31 -11.42
N ALA A 116 -4.95 6.96 -10.17
CA ALA A 116 -5.69 7.77 -9.21
C ALA A 116 -4.78 8.45 -8.19
N TYR A 117 -5.12 9.69 -7.85
CA TYR A 117 -4.53 10.40 -6.72
C TYR A 117 -5.13 9.90 -5.40
N VAL A 118 -4.28 9.61 -4.43
CA VAL A 118 -4.66 9.17 -3.10
C VAL A 118 -4.06 10.12 -2.05
N ASP A 119 -4.91 10.75 -1.26
CA ASP A 119 -4.53 11.63 -0.17
C ASP A 119 -3.99 10.86 1.05
N LYS A 120 -3.47 11.58 2.04
CA LYS A 120 -2.95 11.05 3.32
C LYS A 120 -3.90 10.09 4.02
N ASN A 121 -5.20 10.37 4.00
CA ASN A 121 -6.21 9.52 4.62
C ASN A 121 -6.40 8.22 3.82
N GLY A 122 -6.39 8.30 2.51
CA GLY A 122 -6.41 7.14 1.62
C GLY A 122 -5.16 6.27 1.78
N LEU A 123 -3.98 6.88 1.94
CA LEU A 123 -2.73 6.15 2.23
C LEU A 123 -2.81 5.34 3.53
N LYS A 124 -3.41 5.90 4.59
CA LYS A 124 -3.64 5.16 5.84
C LYS A 124 -4.59 3.99 5.64
N ALA A 125 -5.65 4.19 4.85
CA ALA A 125 -6.58 3.11 4.51
C ALA A 125 -5.90 2.01 3.69
N LEU A 126 -5.09 2.36 2.69
CA LEU A 126 -4.27 1.41 1.92
C LEU A 126 -3.31 0.61 2.80
N ALA A 127 -2.68 1.27 3.77
CA ALA A 127 -1.77 0.61 4.69
C ALA A 127 -2.44 -0.40 5.62
N THR A 128 -3.73 -0.23 5.93
CA THR A 128 -4.52 -1.19 6.73
C THR A 128 -5.10 -2.33 5.89
N MET A 129 -5.04 -2.24 4.56
CA MET A 129 -5.54 -3.30 3.68
C MET A 129 -4.70 -4.57 3.80
N PRO A 130 -5.33 -5.75 3.78
CA PRO A 130 -4.63 -7.02 3.70
C PRO A 130 -3.84 -7.15 2.38
N SER A 131 -2.97 -8.16 2.28
CA SER A 131 -2.27 -8.45 1.03
C SER A 131 -3.25 -8.83 -0.08
N LYS A 132 -2.82 -8.73 -1.34
CA LYS A 132 -3.64 -9.14 -2.50
C LYS A 132 -4.12 -10.60 -2.37
N GLU A 133 -3.24 -11.47 -1.91
CA GLU A 133 -3.56 -12.88 -1.69
C GLU A 133 -4.63 -13.07 -0.61
N GLU A 134 -4.53 -12.34 0.49
CA GLU A 134 -5.54 -12.35 1.56
C GLU A 134 -6.88 -11.76 1.13
N LEU A 135 -6.88 -10.73 0.28
CA LEU A 135 -8.10 -10.16 -0.31
C LEU A 135 -8.78 -11.19 -1.23
N LEU A 136 -8.01 -11.88 -2.07
CA LEU A 136 -8.52 -12.94 -2.92
C LEU A 136 -9.07 -14.11 -2.08
N ALA A 137 -8.35 -14.51 -1.02
CA ALA A 137 -8.82 -15.53 -0.11
C ALA A 137 -10.13 -15.15 0.59
N LYS A 138 -10.26 -13.90 1.05
CA LYS A 138 -11.51 -13.37 1.63
C LYS A 138 -12.65 -13.34 0.62
N MET A 139 -12.36 -12.93 -0.62
CA MET A 139 -13.36 -12.94 -1.69
C MET A 139 -13.86 -14.36 -1.98
N LEU A 140 -12.96 -15.31 -2.15
CA LEU A 140 -13.32 -16.73 -2.34
C LEU A 140 -14.10 -17.28 -1.14
N GLY A 141 -13.65 -16.97 0.08
CA GLY A 141 -14.34 -17.35 1.31
C GLY A 141 -15.76 -16.79 1.38
N SER A 142 -15.97 -15.53 1.00
CA SER A 142 -17.30 -14.92 0.98
C SER A 142 -18.23 -15.55 -0.06
N MET A 143 -17.70 -16.00 -1.19
CA MET A 143 -18.47 -16.72 -2.22
C MET A 143 -18.86 -18.13 -1.77
N GLN A 144 -18.02 -18.79 -0.99
CA GLN A 144 -18.28 -20.13 -0.44
C GLN A 144 -19.14 -20.11 0.82
N ALA A 145 -19.16 -18.99 1.56
CA ALA A 145 -19.87 -18.85 2.83
C ALA A 145 -21.35 -19.27 2.78
N PRO A 146 -22.17 -18.90 1.77
CA PRO A 146 -23.56 -19.32 1.70
C PRO A 146 -23.72 -20.85 1.67
N ILE A 147 -22.88 -21.55 0.91
CA ILE A 147 -22.92 -23.00 0.79
C ILE A 147 -22.49 -23.66 2.09
N ALA A 148 -21.38 -23.20 2.66
CA ALA A 148 -20.86 -23.67 3.94
C ALA A 148 -21.86 -23.45 5.09
N ASN A 149 -22.50 -22.28 5.13
CA ASN A 149 -23.53 -21.95 6.13
C ASN A 149 -24.74 -22.85 5.97
N PHE A 150 -25.22 -23.10 4.76
CA PHE A 150 -26.34 -24.02 4.51
C PHE A 150 -26.03 -25.44 4.99
N ALA A 151 -24.86 -25.98 4.64
CA ALA A 151 -24.41 -27.28 5.13
C ALA A 151 -24.28 -27.30 6.67
N GLY A 152 -23.77 -26.20 7.25
CA GLY A 152 -23.69 -26.02 8.69
C GLY A 152 -25.04 -26.06 9.39
N VAL A 153 -26.05 -25.38 8.84
CA VAL A 153 -27.42 -25.40 9.39
C VAL A 153 -27.99 -26.82 9.39
N LEU A 154 -27.86 -27.54 8.28
CA LEU A 154 -28.30 -28.95 8.19
C LEU A 154 -27.60 -29.83 9.24
N SER A 155 -26.29 -29.71 9.37
CA SER A 155 -25.51 -30.44 10.36
C SER A 155 -25.89 -30.08 11.80
N ASN A 156 -26.17 -28.83 12.07
CA ASN A 156 -26.57 -28.33 13.39
C ASN A 156 -27.96 -28.86 13.79
N MET A 157 -28.88 -29.01 12.84
CA MET A 157 -30.20 -29.64 13.13
C MET A 157 -30.02 -31.06 13.66
N LEU A 158 -29.19 -31.89 13.01
CA LEU A 158 -28.91 -33.27 13.45
C LEU A 158 -28.18 -33.26 14.81
N ARG A 159 -27.20 -32.38 14.98
CA ARG A 159 -26.43 -32.23 16.22
C ARG A 159 -27.31 -31.81 17.38
N GLY A 160 -28.28 -30.92 17.16
CA GLY A 160 -29.24 -30.44 18.17
C GLY A 160 -30.05 -31.57 18.80
N VAL A 161 -30.49 -32.56 18.00
CA VAL A 161 -31.20 -33.75 18.49
C VAL A 161 -30.31 -34.59 19.38
N VAL A 162 -29.07 -34.82 18.95
CA VAL A 162 -28.09 -35.65 19.72
C VAL A 162 -27.72 -34.96 21.06
N VAL A 163 -27.52 -33.62 21.04
CA VAL A 163 -27.24 -32.85 22.26
C VAL A 163 -28.42 -32.90 23.23
N ALA A 164 -29.66 -32.79 22.72
CA ALA A 164 -30.85 -32.85 23.57
C ALA A 164 -31.02 -34.26 24.19
N LEU A 165 -30.76 -35.32 23.45
CA LEU A 165 -30.79 -36.69 23.96
C LEU A 165 -29.70 -36.93 25.02
N ASN A 166 -28.48 -36.43 24.80
CA ASN A 166 -27.41 -36.52 25.79
C ASN A 166 -27.74 -35.75 27.07
N ALA A 167 -28.29 -34.54 26.96
CA ALA A 167 -28.69 -33.77 28.12
C ALA A 167 -29.82 -34.43 28.93
N ILE A 168 -30.71 -35.17 28.27
CA ILE A 168 -31.76 -35.97 28.96
C ILE A 168 -31.12 -37.20 29.63
N ALA A 169 -30.16 -37.84 29.00
CA ALA A 169 -29.45 -38.97 29.60
C ALA A 169 -28.66 -38.59 30.84
N GLU A 170 -27.93 -37.45 30.81
CA GLU A 170 -27.20 -36.91 31.95
C GLU A 170 -28.11 -36.50 33.12
N LYS A 171 -29.36 -36.06 32.85
CA LYS A 171 -30.31 -35.73 33.92
C LYS A 171 -30.98 -36.95 34.52
N LYS A 172 -30.93 -38.11 33.86
CA LYS A 172 -31.51 -39.38 34.37
C LYS A 172 -30.49 -40.29 35.03
N ALA A 173 -29.18 -40.02 34.86
CA ALA A 173 -28.11 -40.66 35.59
C ALA A 173 -27.81 -39.91 36.89
#